data_629c0a3a7cf0c3c3f04676190fe363ee
#
_entry.id   629c0a3a7cf0c3c3f04676190fe363ee
#
_cell.length_a   1.000
_cell.length_b   1.000
_cell.length_c   1.000
_cell.angle_alpha   90.00
_cell.angle_beta   90.00
_cell.angle_gamma   90.00
#
_symmetry.space_group_name_H-M   'P 1'
#
loop_
_entity.id
_entity.type
_entity.pdbx_description
1 polymer ?
#
loop_
_entity_poly.entity_id
_entity_poly.type
_entity_poly.pdbx_seq_one_letter_code
_entity_poly.pdbx_strand_id
1 'polypeptide(L)'
;MSGTSRLSLWLELSRPFTLVAPALGVVSGAVTAAGAAPRDQWTSDLLTYTAIGALMAAVLNAASNALNQIYDLEIDRVNKPARPLPSGRMTIAEAWQFTAASYVAALVLAWLVAPGGRHECFWIVLIATAATFIYSCPPLRTKQRGLWANITIAVPRGVLLKVAGWSCVKTIFGVEPWFIGGIFGLFLLGASTTKDFADMEGDAKGGCKTLPILYGVKRAAWMISPSFVLPFLLISYGAFAGILTGNFLLLQILAGFMTLYGIYVCYLMLRRPEELATDANHVSWAHMYRMMFVAQIGFALAYLM
;
A
#
# COMPACT_ATOMS: atom_id res chain seq x y z
N MET A 1 18.60 32.94 -3.01
CA MET A 1 18.06 31.65 -2.53
C MET A 1 16.54 31.81 -2.44
N SER A 2 15.77 31.30 -3.41
CA SER A 2 14.30 31.35 -3.38
C SER A 2 13.82 30.48 -2.22
N GLY A 3 13.23 31.12 -1.21
CA GLY A 3 12.70 30.41 -0.04
C GLY A 3 11.64 29.40 -0.46
N THR A 4 11.97 28.12 -0.36
CA THR A 4 11.00 27.04 -0.57
C THR A 4 9.85 27.26 0.41
N SER A 5 8.61 27.39 -0.07
CA SER A 5 7.48 27.62 0.80
C SER A 5 7.29 26.44 1.78
N ARG A 6 6.80 26.70 3.00
CA ARG A 6 6.51 25.62 3.96
C ARG A 6 5.54 24.59 3.40
N LEU A 7 4.57 25.03 2.60
CA LEU A 7 3.63 24.14 1.91
C LEU A 7 4.36 23.16 0.96
N SER A 8 5.35 23.65 0.20
CA SER A 8 6.15 22.80 -0.68
C SER A 8 6.94 21.75 0.09
N LEU A 9 7.48 22.09 1.27
CA LEU A 9 8.19 21.14 2.12
C LEU A 9 7.25 20.06 2.71
N TRP A 10 6.04 20.44 3.11
CA TRP A 10 5.03 19.47 3.57
C TRP A 10 4.56 18.54 2.45
N LEU A 11 4.37 19.06 1.24
CA LEU A 11 4.08 18.24 0.07
C LEU A 11 5.23 17.27 -0.22
N GLU A 12 6.48 17.72 -0.17
CA GLU A 12 7.64 16.85 -0.37
C GLU A 12 7.73 15.77 0.73
N LEU A 13 7.49 16.12 2.01
CA LEU A 13 7.45 15.18 3.12
C LEU A 13 6.37 14.12 2.94
N SER A 14 5.20 14.50 2.44
CA SER A 14 4.06 13.59 2.19
C SER A 14 4.33 12.57 1.07
N ARG A 15 5.30 12.83 0.17
CA ARG A 15 5.63 12.01 -1.00
C ARG A 15 4.42 11.83 -1.93
N PRO A 16 3.94 12.87 -2.63
CA PRO A 16 2.64 12.93 -3.33
C PRO A 16 2.37 11.76 -4.27
N PHE A 17 3.39 11.32 -5.02
CA PHE A 17 3.26 10.17 -5.93
C PHE A 17 2.73 8.90 -5.22
N THR A 18 3.14 8.69 -3.96
CA THR A 18 2.74 7.50 -3.20
C THR A 18 1.33 7.58 -2.62
N LEU A 19 0.67 8.74 -2.68
CA LEU A 19 -0.68 8.95 -2.14
C LEU A 19 -1.78 8.47 -3.11
N VAL A 20 -1.47 8.44 -4.41
CA VAL A 20 -2.43 8.05 -5.46
C VAL A 20 -2.88 6.59 -5.30
N ALA A 21 -1.95 5.69 -5.01
CA ALA A 21 -2.25 4.27 -4.90
C ALA A 21 -3.23 3.93 -3.75
N PRO A 22 -3.08 4.46 -2.52
CA PRO A 22 -4.06 4.27 -1.46
C PRO A 22 -5.43 4.88 -1.78
N ALA A 23 -5.48 6.08 -2.33
CA ALA A 23 -6.74 6.71 -2.74
C ALA A 23 -7.49 5.86 -3.77
N LEU A 24 -6.79 5.42 -4.83
CA LEU A 24 -7.36 4.51 -5.83
C LEU A 24 -7.77 3.18 -5.21
N GLY A 25 -7.01 2.67 -4.22
CA GLY A 25 -7.35 1.45 -3.50
C GLY A 25 -8.69 1.50 -2.79
N VAL A 26 -9.00 2.62 -2.13
CA VAL A 26 -10.30 2.86 -1.49
C VAL A 26 -11.40 2.99 -2.54
N VAL A 27 -11.20 3.80 -3.59
CA VAL A 27 -12.18 3.94 -4.67
C VAL A 27 -12.49 2.59 -5.30
N SER A 28 -11.47 1.82 -5.66
CA SER A 28 -11.63 0.48 -6.20
C SER A 28 -12.34 -0.48 -5.23
N GLY A 29 -12.05 -0.38 -3.92
CA GLY A 29 -12.74 -1.17 -2.89
C GLY A 29 -14.22 -0.82 -2.78
N ALA A 30 -14.58 0.48 -2.81
CA ALA A 30 -15.96 0.95 -2.78
C ALA A 30 -16.74 0.53 -4.04
N VAL A 31 -16.14 0.68 -5.23
CA VAL A 31 -16.74 0.23 -6.49
C VAL A 31 -16.97 -1.28 -6.49
N THR A 32 -16.01 -2.03 -6.00
CA THR A 32 -16.13 -3.49 -5.86
C THR A 32 -17.26 -3.85 -4.89
N ALA A 33 -17.38 -3.16 -3.76
CA ALA A 33 -18.47 -3.37 -2.80
C ALA A 33 -19.84 -3.06 -3.41
N ALA A 34 -19.99 -1.95 -4.12
CA ALA A 34 -21.26 -1.58 -4.77
C ALA A 34 -21.70 -2.61 -5.82
N GLY A 35 -20.75 -3.15 -6.59
CA GLY A 35 -21.02 -4.17 -7.61
C GLY A 35 -21.17 -5.60 -7.08
N ALA A 36 -20.73 -5.88 -5.84
CA ALA A 36 -20.87 -7.19 -5.22
C ALA A 36 -22.33 -7.55 -4.93
N ALA A 37 -22.65 -8.85 -4.99
CA ALA A 37 -24.03 -9.33 -4.77
C ALA A 37 -24.46 -9.21 -3.29
N PRO A 38 -25.69 -8.73 -3.01
CA PRO A 38 -26.60 -8.03 -3.92
C PRO A 38 -26.02 -6.66 -4.31
N ARG A 39 -26.21 -6.23 -5.56
CA ARG A 39 -25.68 -4.93 -6.04
C ARG A 39 -26.37 -3.76 -5.38
N ASP A 40 -25.59 -2.75 -5.02
CA ASP A 40 -26.11 -1.48 -4.54
C ASP A 40 -26.16 -0.43 -5.66
N GLN A 41 -27.19 0.43 -5.60
CA GLN A 41 -27.25 1.60 -6.46
C GLN A 41 -26.40 2.72 -5.87
N TRP A 42 -25.68 3.42 -6.73
CA TRP A 42 -24.91 4.58 -6.31
C TRP A 42 -25.85 5.72 -5.89
N THR A 43 -25.68 6.18 -4.67
CA THR A 43 -26.34 7.36 -4.11
C THR A 43 -25.32 8.47 -3.88
N SER A 44 -25.80 9.72 -3.67
CA SER A 44 -24.94 10.84 -3.27
C SER A 44 -24.12 10.53 -2.02
N ASP A 45 -24.71 9.81 -1.07
CA ASP A 45 -24.05 9.45 0.19
C ASP A 45 -22.91 8.45 -0.03
N LEU A 46 -23.12 7.43 -0.84
CA LEU A 46 -22.06 6.45 -1.17
C LEU A 46 -20.89 7.10 -1.94
N LEU A 47 -21.21 8.03 -2.86
CA LEU A 47 -20.17 8.82 -3.54
C LEU A 47 -19.39 9.70 -2.55
N THR A 48 -20.08 10.33 -1.60
CA THR A 48 -19.48 11.17 -0.56
C THR A 48 -18.59 10.32 0.36
N TYR A 49 -19.06 9.17 0.86
CA TYR A 49 -18.25 8.28 1.68
C TYR A 49 -17.03 7.76 0.93
N THR A 50 -17.17 7.42 -0.36
CA THR A 50 -16.04 7.00 -1.19
C THR A 50 -15.01 8.11 -1.35
N ALA A 51 -15.45 9.34 -1.60
CA ALA A 51 -14.56 10.50 -1.73
C ALA A 51 -13.81 10.82 -0.41
N ILE A 52 -14.55 10.83 0.71
CA ILE A 52 -13.96 11.01 2.05
C ILE A 52 -12.97 9.89 2.36
N GLY A 53 -13.32 8.63 2.07
CA GLY A 53 -12.45 7.47 2.26
C GLY A 53 -11.18 7.52 1.41
N ALA A 54 -11.27 7.96 0.15
CA ALA A 54 -10.12 8.15 -0.71
C ALA A 54 -9.17 9.24 -0.18
N LEU A 55 -9.72 10.36 0.27
CA LEU A 55 -8.95 11.43 0.91
C LEU A 55 -8.31 10.93 2.20
N MET A 56 -9.06 10.24 3.05
CA MET A 56 -8.57 9.61 4.28
C MET A 56 -7.37 8.72 4.01
N ALA A 57 -7.42 7.83 3.01
CA ALA A 57 -6.33 6.93 2.68
C ALA A 57 -5.08 7.67 2.21
N ALA A 58 -5.23 8.74 1.42
CA ALA A 58 -4.12 9.60 1.02
C ALA A 58 -3.48 10.29 2.24
N VAL A 59 -4.30 10.87 3.14
CA VAL A 59 -3.82 11.57 4.34
C VAL A 59 -3.15 10.59 5.31
N LEU A 60 -3.71 9.39 5.53
CA LEU A 60 -3.08 8.36 6.36
C LEU A 60 -1.72 7.93 5.80
N ASN A 61 -1.62 7.78 4.48
CA ASN A 61 -0.34 7.43 3.85
C ASN A 61 0.68 8.57 3.94
N ALA A 62 0.24 9.84 3.86
CA ALA A 62 1.11 11.00 4.09
C ALA A 62 1.66 11.00 5.52
N ALA A 63 0.79 10.75 6.53
CA ALA A 63 1.19 10.61 7.93
C ALA A 63 2.22 9.48 8.12
N SER A 64 1.96 8.31 7.54
CA SER A 64 2.87 7.16 7.58
C SER A 64 4.23 7.46 6.93
N ASN A 65 4.23 8.17 5.79
CA ASN A 65 5.46 8.58 5.11
C ASN A 65 6.29 9.55 5.95
N ALA A 66 5.63 10.51 6.60
CA ALA A 66 6.29 11.48 7.47
C ALA A 66 6.85 10.81 8.73
N LEU A 67 6.05 9.96 9.39
CA LEU A 67 6.49 9.18 10.55
C LEU A 67 7.73 8.34 10.23
N ASN A 68 7.72 7.65 9.09
CA ASN A 68 8.84 6.84 8.66
C ASN A 68 10.10 7.69 8.45
N GLN A 69 10.00 8.87 7.81
CA GLN A 69 11.14 9.76 7.58
C GLN A 69 11.71 10.34 8.89
N ILE A 70 10.88 10.58 9.91
CA ILE A 70 11.35 11.03 11.24
C ILE A 70 12.25 9.95 11.86
N TYR A 71 11.79 8.70 11.87
CA TYR A 71 12.53 7.60 12.49
C TYR A 71 13.68 7.06 11.62
N ASP A 72 13.64 7.30 10.32
CA ASP A 72 14.68 6.89 9.37
C ASP A 72 15.68 8.00 9.02
N LEU A 73 15.74 9.09 9.79
CA LEU A 73 16.57 10.24 9.47
C LEU A 73 18.04 9.86 9.16
N GLU A 74 18.65 9.00 9.98
CA GLU A 74 20.04 8.55 9.76
C GLU A 74 20.18 7.66 8.51
N ILE A 75 19.18 6.82 8.24
CA ILE A 75 19.11 5.99 7.04
C ILE A 75 18.97 6.88 5.79
N ASP A 76 18.07 7.86 5.88
CA ASP A 76 17.78 8.79 4.78
C ASP A 76 18.94 9.76 4.49
N ARG A 77 19.80 10.06 5.47
CA ARG A 77 21.06 10.80 5.24
C ARG A 77 21.98 10.08 4.27
N VAL A 78 21.94 8.75 4.24
CA VAL A 78 22.72 7.93 3.31
C VAL A 78 21.96 7.73 2.01
N ASN A 79 20.72 7.22 2.08
CA ASN A 79 19.97 6.80 0.89
C ASN A 79 19.29 7.95 0.15
N LYS A 80 18.85 9.00 0.86
CA LYS A 80 18.00 10.09 0.33
C LYS A 80 18.37 11.45 0.93
N PRO A 81 19.63 11.93 0.79
CA PRO A 81 20.12 13.15 1.46
C PRO A 81 19.38 14.43 1.05
N ALA A 82 18.73 14.43 -0.12
CA ALA A 82 17.97 15.58 -0.61
C ALA A 82 16.59 15.76 0.02
N ARG A 83 16.08 14.80 0.81
CA ARG A 83 14.78 14.93 1.48
C ARG A 83 14.74 16.09 2.48
N PRO A 84 13.54 16.63 2.84
CA PRO A 84 13.42 17.79 3.72
C PRO A 84 14.15 17.66 5.06
N LEU A 85 14.03 16.52 5.74
CA LEU A 85 14.67 16.27 7.04
C LEU A 85 16.18 16.08 6.94
N PRO A 86 16.71 15.15 6.12
CA PRO A 86 18.16 14.96 5.98
C PRO A 86 18.91 16.20 5.50
N SER A 87 18.29 17.00 4.62
CA SER A 87 18.88 18.22 4.08
C SER A 87 18.83 19.41 5.05
N GLY A 88 18.16 19.28 6.21
CA GLY A 88 17.99 20.38 7.16
C GLY A 88 16.99 21.47 6.73
N ARG A 89 16.27 21.28 5.61
CA ARG A 89 15.24 22.23 5.13
C ARG A 89 13.98 22.23 5.99
N MET A 90 13.81 21.20 6.82
CA MET A 90 12.69 21.03 7.76
C MET A 90 13.20 20.52 9.09
N THR A 91 12.67 21.04 10.19
CA THR A 91 12.98 20.56 11.54
C THR A 91 12.17 19.29 11.87
N ILE A 92 12.69 18.50 12.81
CA ILE A 92 11.98 17.32 13.34
C ILE A 92 10.64 17.73 13.99
N ALA A 93 10.60 18.88 14.67
CA ALA A 93 9.39 19.39 15.30
C ALA A 93 8.29 19.71 14.25
N GLU A 94 8.64 20.36 13.15
CA GLU A 94 7.69 20.63 12.05
C GLU A 94 7.18 19.32 11.40
N ALA A 95 8.06 18.33 11.24
CA ALA A 95 7.67 17.03 10.72
C ALA A 95 6.71 16.29 11.67
N TRP A 96 6.92 16.37 12.99
CA TRP A 96 6.01 15.82 13.98
C TRP A 96 4.64 16.52 13.99
N GLN A 97 4.61 17.85 13.86
CA GLN A 97 3.36 18.61 13.75
C GLN A 97 2.54 18.16 12.53
N PHE A 98 3.20 18.05 11.36
CA PHE A 98 2.55 17.54 10.15
C PHE A 98 2.05 16.10 10.35
N THR A 99 2.86 15.23 10.93
CA THR A 99 2.54 13.82 11.16
C THR A 99 1.32 13.68 12.08
N ALA A 100 1.32 14.35 13.23
CA ALA A 100 0.23 14.30 14.20
C ALA A 100 -1.07 14.86 13.61
N ALA A 101 -1.02 16.03 12.97
CA ALA A 101 -2.18 16.62 12.31
C ALA A 101 -2.76 15.69 11.23
N SER A 102 -1.90 15.05 10.42
CA SER A 102 -2.33 14.13 9.38
C SER A 102 -2.97 12.86 9.96
N TYR A 103 -2.43 12.27 11.04
CA TYR A 103 -3.08 11.11 11.68
C TYR A 103 -4.45 11.48 12.27
N VAL A 104 -4.55 12.62 12.97
CA VAL A 104 -5.83 13.09 13.50
C VAL A 104 -6.83 13.32 12.36
N ALA A 105 -6.42 14.01 11.29
CA ALA A 105 -7.27 14.23 10.14
C ALA A 105 -7.72 12.91 9.48
N ALA A 106 -6.84 11.94 9.33
CA ALA A 106 -7.20 10.63 8.77
C ALA A 106 -8.23 9.89 9.64
N LEU A 107 -8.08 9.90 10.96
CA LEU A 107 -9.03 9.28 11.89
C LEU A 107 -10.39 9.99 11.89
N VAL A 108 -10.40 11.33 11.84
CA VAL A 108 -11.65 12.11 11.71
C VAL A 108 -12.34 11.79 10.38
N LEU A 109 -11.62 11.79 9.27
CA LEU A 109 -12.18 11.44 7.96
C LEU A 109 -12.72 9.98 7.96
N ALA A 110 -12.01 9.03 8.59
CA ALA A 110 -12.48 7.66 8.71
C ALA A 110 -13.76 7.54 9.55
N TRP A 111 -13.90 8.35 10.60
CA TRP A 111 -15.12 8.42 11.42
C TRP A 111 -16.32 8.95 10.64
N LEU A 112 -16.09 9.90 9.74
CA LEU A 112 -17.14 10.46 8.87
C LEU A 112 -17.64 9.46 7.81
N VAL A 113 -16.88 8.41 7.52
CA VAL A 113 -17.32 7.30 6.64
C VAL A 113 -18.18 6.34 7.46
N ALA A 114 -19.48 6.58 7.47
CA ALA A 114 -20.42 5.83 8.31
C ALA A 114 -21.72 5.43 7.56
N PRO A 115 -21.64 4.61 6.50
CA PRO A 115 -22.82 4.17 5.77
C PRO A 115 -23.76 3.37 6.69
N GLY A 116 -25.03 3.79 6.76
CA GLY A 116 -26.01 3.22 7.69
C GLY A 116 -25.62 3.31 9.16
N GLY A 117 -24.83 4.32 9.56
CA GLY A 117 -24.36 4.53 10.93
C GLY A 117 -23.22 3.59 11.38
N ARG A 118 -22.65 2.81 10.46
CA ARG A 118 -21.55 1.87 10.76
C ARG A 118 -20.20 2.58 10.65
N HIS A 119 -19.42 2.61 11.72
CA HIS A 119 -18.06 3.18 11.75
C HIS A 119 -16.97 2.12 11.53
N GLU A 120 -17.22 1.15 10.66
CA GLU A 120 -16.27 0.07 10.36
C GLU A 120 -14.97 0.60 9.75
N CYS A 121 -15.06 1.63 8.88
CA CYS A 121 -13.91 2.31 8.30
C CYS A 121 -12.96 2.84 9.37
N PHE A 122 -13.51 3.49 10.41
CA PHE A 122 -12.72 4.04 11.52
C PHE A 122 -11.90 2.96 12.24
N TRP A 123 -12.50 1.84 12.56
CA TRP A 123 -11.79 0.76 13.27
C TRP A 123 -10.68 0.13 12.43
N ILE A 124 -10.91 -0.04 11.12
CA ILE A 124 -9.89 -0.52 10.19
C ILE A 124 -8.73 0.46 10.10
N VAL A 125 -9.03 1.76 9.98
CA VAL A 125 -8.03 2.82 9.88
C VAL A 125 -7.25 2.99 11.18
N LEU A 126 -7.89 2.79 12.33
CA LEU A 126 -7.22 2.77 13.64
C LEU A 126 -6.19 1.63 13.72
N ILE A 127 -6.57 0.41 13.27
CA ILE A 127 -5.65 -0.73 13.20
C ILE A 127 -4.51 -0.45 12.21
N ALA A 128 -4.82 0.12 11.03
CA ALA A 128 -3.81 0.49 10.05
C ALA A 128 -2.85 1.56 10.61
N THR A 129 -3.35 2.54 11.35
CA THR A 129 -2.54 3.54 12.04
C THR A 129 -1.59 2.88 13.05
N ALA A 130 -2.09 1.99 13.91
CA ALA A 130 -1.25 1.24 14.84
C ALA A 130 -0.15 0.45 14.12
N ALA A 131 -0.46 -0.16 12.97
CA ALA A 131 0.53 -0.88 12.16
C ALA A 131 1.64 0.04 11.64
N THR A 132 1.35 1.31 11.29
CA THR A 132 2.40 2.27 10.86
C THR A 132 3.35 2.63 11.99
N PHE A 133 2.86 2.74 13.23
CA PHE A 133 3.70 2.92 14.41
C PHE A 133 4.53 1.67 14.71
N ILE A 134 3.92 0.49 14.67
CA ILE A 134 4.63 -0.79 14.85
C ILE A 134 5.76 -0.94 13.83
N TYR A 135 5.55 -0.50 12.59
CA TYR A 135 6.54 -0.54 11.54
C TYR A 135 7.73 0.38 11.82
N SER A 136 7.48 1.64 12.20
CA SER A 136 8.50 2.70 12.25
C SER A 136 9.10 2.90 13.63
N CYS A 137 8.32 2.74 14.72
CA CYS A 137 8.67 3.22 16.04
C CYS A 137 9.25 2.12 16.95
N PRO A 138 10.29 2.43 17.77
CA PRO A 138 10.70 1.57 18.88
C PRO A 138 9.55 1.38 19.89
N PRO A 139 9.51 0.27 20.64
CA PRO A 139 10.48 -0.82 20.69
C PRO A 139 10.31 -1.86 19.59
N LEU A 140 9.15 -1.87 18.90
CA LEU A 140 8.86 -2.92 17.91
C LEU A 140 9.65 -2.71 16.62
N ARG A 141 9.53 -1.54 15.98
CA ARG A 141 10.22 -1.14 14.76
C ARG A 141 10.44 -2.31 13.79
N THR A 142 9.33 -2.93 13.36
CA THR A 142 9.37 -4.15 12.54
C THR A 142 10.09 -3.98 11.21
N LYS A 143 10.28 -2.74 10.74
CA LYS A 143 11.15 -2.41 9.61
C LYS A 143 12.54 -3.06 9.74
N GLN A 144 13.06 -3.23 10.95
CA GLN A 144 14.37 -3.84 11.22
C GLN A 144 14.33 -5.38 11.35
N ARG A 145 13.18 -6.03 11.16
CA ARG A 145 12.95 -7.43 11.57
C ARG A 145 12.60 -8.37 10.42
N GLY A 146 13.30 -8.26 9.29
CA GLY A 146 13.15 -9.20 8.16
C GLY A 146 11.72 -9.26 7.65
N LEU A 147 11.15 -10.47 7.56
CA LEU A 147 9.80 -10.69 7.03
C LEU A 147 8.70 -9.91 7.78
N TRP A 148 8.90 -9.58 9.07
CA TRP A 148 7.95 -8.76 9.81
C TRP A 148 7.79 -7.35 9.22
N ALA A 149 8.83 -6.81 8.58
CA ALA A 149 8.73 -5.55 7.84
C ALA A 149 7.70 -5.68 6.69
N ASN A 150 7.80 -6.77 5.92
CA ASN A 150 6.89 -7.04 4.80
C ASN A 150 5.45 -7.24 5.28
N ILE A 151 5.24 -8.01 6.36
CA ILE A 151 3.90 -8.26 6.93
C ILE A 151 3.25 -6.95 7.38
N THR A 152 3.99 -6.11 8.12
CA THR A 152 3.47 -4.84 8.63
C THR A 152 3.28 -3.76 7.55
N ILE A 153 3.77 -3.98 6.33
CA ILE A 153 3.41 -3.21 5.13
C ILE A 153 2.22 -3.84 4.42
N ALA A 154 2.25 -5.15 4.19
CA ALA A 154 1.27 -5.87 3.38
C ALA A 154 -0.12 -5.85 4.02
N VAL A 155 -0.22 -5.98 5.34
CA VAL A 155 -1.52 -5.96 6.04
C VAL A 155 -2.22 -4.61 5.87
N PRO A 156 -1.67 -3.44 6.27
CA PRO A 156 -2.40 -2.18 6.14
C PRO A 156 -2.58 -1.72 4.69
N ARG A 157 -1.56 -1.87 3.84
CA ARG A 157 -1.58 -1.36 2.46
C ARG A 157 -2.23 -2.32 1.45
N GLY A 158 -2.25 -3.61 1.73
CA GLY A 158 -2.90 -4.62 0.89
C GLY A 158 -4.28 -4.97 1.42
N VAL A 159 -4.34 -5.61 2.59
CA VAL A 159 -5.58 -6.15 3.15
C VAL A 159 -6.51 -5.02 3.61
N LEU A 160 -6.09 -4.25 4.62
CA LEU A 160 -6.97 -3.29 5.28
C LEU A 160 -7.40 -2.15 4.37
N LEU A 161 -6.56 -1.75 3.42
CA LEU A 161 -6.91 -0.70 2.46
C LEU A 161 -8.12 -1.08 1.61
N LYS A 162 -8.18 -2.34 1.13
CA LYS A 162 -9.32 -2.84 0.35
C LYS A 162 -10.58 -2.96 1.18
N VAL A 163 -10.45 -3.46 2.41
CA VAL A 163 -11.55 -3.60 3.35
C VAL A 163 -12.08 -2.22 3.78
N ALA A 164 -11.20 -1.22 3.96
CA ALA A 164 -11.60 0.16 4.22
C ALA A 164 -12.39 0.78 3.04
N GLY A 165 -11.95 0.51 1.80
CA GLY A 165 -12.71 0.93 0.62
C GLY A 165 -14.08 0.25 0.55
N TRP A 166 -14.16 -1.04 0.82
CA TRP A 166 -15.41 -1.79 0.88
C TRP A 166 -16.37 -1.23 1.95
N SER A 167 -15.85 -0.86 3.12
CA SER A 167 -16.64 -0.31 4.22
C SER A 167 -17.30 1.03 3.91
N CYS A 168 -16.89 1.72 2.84
CA CYS A 168 -17.59 2.93 2.37
C CYS A 168 -19.01 2.65 1.83
N VAL A 169 -19.32 1.38 1.51
CA VAL A 169 -20.56 0.97 0.88
C VAL A 169 -21.25 -0.12 1.69
N LYS A 170 -20.57 -1.23 1.94
CA LYS A 170 -21.10 -2.44 2.59
C LYS A 170 -20.40 -2.73 3.92
N THR A 171 -21.05 -3.58 4.72
CA THR A 171 -20.41 -4.14 5.91
C THR A 171 -19.25 -5.04 5.53
N ILE A 172 -18.23 -5.03 6.38
CA ILE A 172 -17.02 -5.84 6.22
C ILE A 172 -17.16 -7.27 6.76
N PHE A 173 -18.30 -7.62 7.38
CA PHE A 173 -18.54 -8.93 7.98
C PHE A 173 -18.94 -10.01 6.96
N GLY A 174 -18.36 -9.93 5.76
CA GLY A 174 -18.46 -10.94 4.70
C GLY A 174 -17.09 -11.48 4.35
N VAL A 175 -17.03 -12.60 3.64
CA VAL A 175 -15.77 -13.22 3.22
C VAL A 175 -15.10 -12.42 2.08
N GLU A 176 -15.90 -11.90 1.16
CA GLU A 176 -15.44 -11.30 -0.10
C GLU A 176 -14.45 -10.13 0.10
N PRO A 177 -14.69 -9.10 0.96
CA PRO A 177 -13.74 -8.01 1.16
C PRO A 177 -12.38 -8.48 1.67
N TRP A 178 -12.38 -9.47 2.58
CA TRP A 178 -11.15 -10.00 3.14
C TRP A 178 -10.41 -10.90 2.15
N PHE A 179 -11.14 -11.64 1.31
CA PHE A 179 -10.56 -12.45 0.25
C PHE A 179 -9.85 -11.55 -0.78
N ILE A 180 -10.53 -10.48 -1.25
CA ILE A 180 -9.92 -9.50 -2.16
C ILE A 180 -8.74 -8.81 -1.47
N GLY A 181 -8.92 -8.35 -0.24
CA GLY A 181 -7.83 -7.78 0.55
C GLY A 181 -6.65 -8.73 0.69
N GLY A 182 -6.91 -10.02 0.92
CA GLY A 182 -5.90 -11.07 1.00
C GLY A 182 -5.06 -11.20 -0.28
N ILE A 183 -5.68 -11.11 -1.46
CA ILE A 183 -4.97 -11.10 -2.75
C ILE A 183 -3.96 -9.94 -2.81
N PHE A 184 -4.39 -8.73 -2.47
CA PHE A 184 -3.49 -7.56 -2.44
C PHE A 184 -2.43 -7.65 -1.34
N GLY A 185 -2.79 -8.20 -0.18
CA GLY A 185 -1.86 -8.44 0.93
C GLY A 185 -0.75 -9.41 0.54
N LEU A 186 -1.10 -10.56 -0.05
CA LEU A 186 -0.14 -11.55 -0.52
C LEU A 186 0.75 -11.02 -1.65
N PHE A 187 0.20 -10.20 -2.54
CA PHE A 187 0.99 -9.50 -3.55
C PHE A 187 2.02 -8.56 -2.89
N LEU A 188 1.58 -7.67 -1.99
CA LEU A 188 2.46 -6.71 -1.35
C LEU A 188 3.46 -7.35 -0.38
N LEU A 189 3.18 -8.56 0.13
CA LEU A 189 4.09 -9.28 1.02
C LEU A 189 5.48 -9.47 0.42
N GLY A 190 5.57 -9.77 -0.88
CA GLY A 190 6.85 -9.84 -1.59
C GLY A 190 7.17 -8.57 -2.37
N ALA A 191 6.17 -7.97 -3.02
CA ALA A 191 6.37 -6.85 -3.94
C ALA A 191 6.94 -5.59 -3.25
N SER A 192 6.67 -5.38 -1.96
CA SER A 192 7.26 -4.29 -1.17
C SER A 192 8.79 -4.33 -1.11
N THR A 193 9.40 -5.51 -1.16
CA THR A 193 10.86 -5.72 -1.15
C THR A 193 11.55 -5.17 -2.40
N THR A 194 10.84 -4.94 -3.50
CA THR A 194 11.46 -4.40 -4.73
C THR A 194 12.18 -3.08 -4.51
N LYS A 195 11.78 -2.31 -3.50
CA LYS A 195 12.44 -1.08 -3.10
C LYS A 195 13.67 -1.33 -2.23
N ASP A 196 13.65 -2.36 -1.40
CA ASP A 196 14.70 -2.64 -0.42
C ASP A 196 16.03 -2.99 -1.10
N PHE A 197 16.01 -3.47 -2.34
CA PHE A 197 17.22 -3.74 -3.11
C PHE A 197 18.05 -2.49 -3.35
N ALA A 198 17.42 -1.36 -3.69
CA ALA A 198 18.12 -0.10 -3.94
C ALA A 198 18.52 0.62 -2.64
N ASP A 199 17.88 0.31 -1.53
CA ASP A 199 18.10 0.99 -0.24
C ASP A 199 19.08 0.20 0.68
N MET A 200 19.70 -0.91 0.23
CA MET A 200 20.49 -1.85 1.05
C MET A 200 21.60 -1.18 1.87
N GLU A 201 22.32 -0.21 1.31
CA GLU A 201 23.46 0.42 1.99
C GLU A 201 23.02 1.19 3.25
N GLY A 202 22.06 2.10 3.12
CA GLY A 202 21.57 2.87 4.26
C GLY A 202 20.77 2.02 5.23
N ASP A 203 19.98 1.06 4.73
CA ASP A 203 19.23 0.13 5.57
C ASP A 203 20.18 -0.73 6.44
N ALA A 204 21.30 -1.22 5.88
CA ALA A 204 22.30 -1.96 6.64
C ALA A 204 22.96 -1.08 7.72
N LYS A 205 23.37 0.14 7.36
CA LYS A 205 23.92 1.11 8.32
C LYS A 205 22.92 1.47 9.43
N GLY A 206 21.62 1.52 9.10
CA GLY A 206 20.53 1.75 10.06
C GLY A 206 20.09 0.50 10.84
N GLY A 207 20.80 -0.61 10.72
CA GLY A 207 20.51 -1.86 11.44
C GLY A 207 19.25 -2.59 10.93
N CYS A 208 18.74 -2.25 9.75
CA CYS A 208 17.62 -2.96 9.14
C CYS A 208 18.07 -4.33 8.60
N LYS A 209 17.23 -5.34 8.84
CA LYS A 209 17.45 -6.72 8.38
C LYS A 209 16.44 -7.06 7.29
N THR A 210 16.46 -6.29 6.18
CA THR A 210 15.58 -6.55 5.03
C THR A 210 15.94 -7.88 4.35
N LEU A 211 15.02 -8.45 3.56
CA LEU A 211 15.27 -9.73 2.90
C LEU A 211 16.55 -9.75 2.05
N PRO A 212 16.85 -8.70 1.24
CA PRO A 212 18.11 -8.65 0.50
C PRO A 212 19.37 -8.63 1.40
N ILE A 213 19.30 -7.96 2.55
CA ILE A 213 20.43 -7.90 3.51
C ILE A 213 20.63 -9.26 4.18
N LEU A 214 19.53 -9.95 4.57
CA LEU A 214 19.61 -11.22 5.27
C LEU A 214 20.03 -12.39 4.38
N TYR A 215 19.50 -12.45 3.16
CA TYR A 215 19.61 -13.62 2.30
C TYR A 215 20.43 -13.40 1.02
N GLY A 216 20.85 -12.16 0.78
CA GLY A 216 21.47 -11.73 -0.47
C GLY A 216 20.46 -11.51 -1.58
N VAL A 217 20.87 -10.72 -2.58
CA VAL A 217 20.00 -10.21 -3.65
C VAL A 217 19.30 -11.33 -4.41
N LYS A 218 20.07 -12.33 -4.89
CA LYS A 218 19.53 -13.45 -5.70
C LYS A 218 18.49 -14.27 -4.95
N ARG A 219 18.79 -14.65 -3.69
CA ARG A 219 17.83 -15.45 -2.89
C ARG A 219 16.60 -14.66 -2.54
N ALA A 220 16.75 -13.37 -2.17
CA ALA A 220 15.62 -12.51 -1.88
C ALA A 220 14.70 -12.35 -3.10
N ALA A 221 15.26 -12.17 -4.31
CA ALA A 221 14.48 -12.12 -5.55
C ALA A 221 13.66 -13.40 -5.79
N TRP A 222 14.25 -14.58 -5.56
CA TRP A 222 13.52 -15.85 -5.63
C TRP A 222 12.41 -15.96 -4.57
N MET A 223 12.69 -15.53 -3.34
CA MET A 223 11.71 -15.59 -2.22
C MET A 223 10.47 -14.74 -2.48
N ILE A 224 10.63 -13.57 -3.11
CA ILE A 224 9.50 -12.66 -3.35
C ILE A 224 8.74 -12.98 -4.65
N SER A 225 9.34 -13.71 -5.58
CA SER A 225 8.74 -14.03 -6.88
C SER A 225 7.35 -14.67 -6.80
N PRO A 226 7.05 -15.63 -5.89
CA PRO A 226 5.72 -16.19 -5.75
C PRO A 226 4.62 -15.14 -5.50
N SER A 227 4.93 -14.05 -4.79
CA SER A 227 3.98 -12.98 -4.50
C SER A 227 3.54 -12.19 -5.73
N PHE A 228 4.27 -12.26 -6.84
CA PHE A 228 3.89 -11.63 -8.10
C PHE A 228 2.95 -12.50 -8.96
N VAL A 229 2.80 -13.78 -8.64
CA VAL A 229 2.06 -14.74 -9.47
C VAL A 229 0.90 -15.37 -8.70
N LEU A 230 1.18 -16.02 -7.56
CA LEU A 230 0.21 -16.85 -6.83
C LEU A 230 -1.05 -16.08 -6.37
N PRO A 231 -0.96 -14.82 -5.87
CA PRO A 231 -2.15 -14.10 -5.43
C PRO A 231 -3.18 -13.90 -6.54
N PHE A 232 -2.73 -13.75 -7.78
CA PHE A 232 -3.63 -13.52 -8.91
C PHE A 232 -4.34 -14.77 -9.40
N LEU A 233 -3.78 -15.95 -9.14
CA LEU A 233 -4.48 -17.23 -9.34
C LEU A 233 -5.67 -17.37 -8.38
N LEU A 234 -5.62 -16.75 -7.20
CA LEU A 234 -6.74 -16.73 -6.26
C LEU A 234 -7.95 -15.99 -6.81
N ILE A 235 -7.80 -15.06 -7.77
CA ILE A 235 -8.92 -14.40 -8.43
C ILE A 235 -9.77 -15.46 -9.17
N SER A 236 -9.13 -16.32 -9.97
CA SER A 236 -9.78 -17.43 -10.65
C SER A 236 -10.47 -18.36 -9.66
N TYR A 237 -9.73 -18.79 -8.63
CA TYR A 237 -10.30 -19.67 -7.60
C TYR A 237 -11.51 -19.03 -6.92
N GLY A 238 -11.42 -17.77 -6.49
CA GLY A 238 -12.52 -17.07 -5.82
C GLY A 238 -13.75 -16.91 -6.69
N ALA A 239 -13.57 -16.69 -8.01
CA ALA A 239 -14.68 -16.62 -8.97
C ALA A 239 -15.35 -17.99 -9.18
N PHE A 240 -14.56 -19.08 -9.31
CA PHE A 240 -15.11 -20.44 -9.41
C PHE A 240 -15.78 -20.91 -8.12
N ALA A 241 -15.25 -20.53 -6.97
CA ALA A 241 -15.82 -20.89 -5.65
C ALA A 241 -17.03 -20.01 -5.27
N GLY A 242 -17.43 -19.03 -6.08
CA GLY A 242 -18.52 -18.11 -5.78
C GLY A 242 -18.21 -17.13 -4.62
N ILE A 243 -16.95 -17.00 -4.22
CA ILE A 243 -16.52 -16.03 -3.22
C ILE A 243 -16.51 -14.63 -3.82
N LEU A 244 -16.03 -14.52 -5.07
CA LEU A 244 -16.03 -13.27 -5.83
C LEU A 244 -17.31 -13.22 -6.68
N THR A 245 -18.14 -12.22 -6.43
CA THR A 245 -19.47 -12.09 -7.03
C THR A 245 -19.53 -11.17 -8.25
N GLY A 246 -18.39 -10.63 -8.69
CA GLY A 246 -18.25 -9.82 -9.90
C GLY A 246 -18.44 -10.62 -11.19
N ASN A 247 -18.32 -9.92 -12.34
CA ASN A 247 -18.45 -10.55 -13.65
C ASN A 247 -17.37 -11.64 -13.82
N PHE A 248 -17.81 -12.90 -13.96
CA PHE A 248 -16.96 -14.08 -14.02
C PHE A 248 -15.90 -13.98 -15.13
N LEU A 249 -16.32 -13.59 -16.36
CA LEU A 249 -15.41 -13.52 -17.50
C LEU A 249 -14.31 -12.46 -17.28
N LEU A 250 -14.69 -11.28 -16.78
CA LEU A 250 -13.72 -10.21 -16.52
C LEU A 250 -12.77 -10.57 -15.39
N LEU A 251 -13.21 -11.28 -14.36
CA LEU A 251 -12.35 -11.81 -13.30
C LEU A 251 -11.35 -12.83 -13.86
N GLN A 252 -11.76 -13.73 -14.78
CA GLN A 252 -10.85 -14.67 -15.42
C GLN A 252 -9.81 -13.97 -16.31
N ILE A 253 -10.23 -12.96 -17.07
CA ILE A 253 -9.33 -12.14 -17.89
C ILE A 253 -8.32 -11.42 -16.99
N LEU A 254 -8.78 -10.82 -15.88
CA LEU A 254 -7.92 -10.16 -14.92
C LEU A 254 -6.91 -11.13 -14.30
N ALA A 255 -7.37 -12.30 -13.86
CA ALA A 255 -6.52 -13.34 -13.29
C ALA A 255 -5.43 -13.78 -14.26
N GLY A 256 -5.78 -14.11 -15.50
CA GLY A 256 -4.84 -14.53 -16.54
C GLY A 256 -3.83 -13.41 -16.87
N PHE A 257 -4.32 -12.20 -17.11
CA PHE A 257 -3.46 -11.06 -17.41
C PHE A 257 -2.47 -10.76 -16.29
N MET A 258 -2.94 -10.68 -15.03
CA MET A 258 -2.10 -10.38 -13.88
C MET A 258 -1.08 -11.49 -13.59
N THR A 259 -1.47 -12.76 -13.79
CA THR A 259 -0.55 -13.89 -13.67
C THR A 259 0.59 -13.81 -14.69
N LEU A 260 0.27 -13.57 -15.97
CA LEU A 260 1.27 -13.42 -17.04
C LEU A 260 2.16 -12.18 -16.79
N TYR A 261 1.57 -11.09 -16.33
CA TYR A 261 2.32 -9.88 -15.98
C TYR A 261 3.27 -10.14 -14.78
N GLY A 262 2.81 -10.88 -13.78
CA GLY A 262 3.65 -11.29 -12.64
C GLY A 262 4.82 -12.17 -13.07
N ILE A 263 4.60 -13.14 -13.96
CA ILE A 263 5.67 -13.98 -14.56
C ILE A 263 6.70 -13.12 -15.28
N TYR A 264 6.25 -12.12 -16.05
CA TYR A 264 7.14 -11.18 -16.72
C TYR A 264 7.99 -10.38 -15.72
N VAL A 265 7.41 -9.89 -14.62
CA VAL A 265 8.17 -9.17 -13.59
C VAL A 265 9.18 -10.09 -12.89
N CYS A 266 8.79 -11.34 -12.61
CA CYS A 266 9.72 -12.34 -12.09
C CYS A 266 10.89 -12.58 -13.06
N TYR A 267 10.62 -12.70 -14.36
CA TYR A 267 11.67 -12.81 -15.38
C TYR A 267 12.63 -11.61 -15.33
N LEU A 268 12.13 -10.38 -15.23
CA LEU A 268 12.96 -9.18 -15.14
C LEU A 268 13.88 -9.19 -13.91
N MET A 269 13.38 -9.66 -12.76
CA MET A 269 14.17 -9.73 -11.52
C MET A 269 15.19 -10.87 -11.53
N LEU A 270 14.85 -12.01 -12.11
CA LEU A 270 15.63 -13.25 -12.00
C LEU A 270 16.67 -13.42 -13.09
N ARG A 271 16.50 -12.76 -14.27
CA ARG A 271 17.47 -12.85 -15.37
C ARG A 271 18.83 -12.23 -15.03
N ARG A 272 18.85 -11.16 -14.25
CA ARG A 272 20.05 -10.44 -13.81
C ARG A 272 19.85 -9.89 -12.40
N PRO A 273 19.88 -10.75 -11.37
CA PRO A 273 19.58 -10.33 -10.00
C PRO A 273 20.54 -9.26 -9.47
N GLU A 274 21.77 -9.22 -9.96
CA GLU A 274 22.79 -8.22 -9.59
C GLU A 274 22.37 -6.78 -9.92
N GLU A 275 21.56 -6.57 -10.95
CA GLU A 275 21.04 -5.24 -11.32
C GLU A 275 20.00 -4.69 -10.33
N LEU A 276 19.45 -5.54 -9.44
CA LEU A 276 18.48 -5.14 -8.44
C LEU A 276 19.08 -4.21 -7.36
N ALA A 277 20.35 -4.39 -7.02
CA ALA A 277 21.04 -3.67 -5.95
C ALA A 277 21.87 -2.49 -6.50
N THR A 278 21.30 -1.71 -7.40
CA THR A 278 21.90 -0.49 -7.93
C THR A 278 21.39 0.75 -7.19
N ASP A 279 22.07 1.90 -7.32
CA ASP A 279 21.67 3.17 -6.69
C ASP A 279 20.29 3.68 -7.16
N ALA A 280 19.86 3.26 -8.35
CA ALA A 280 18.53 3.53 -8.87
C ALA A 280 17.57 2.35 -8.59
N ASN A 281 16.28 2.64 -8.38
CA ASN A 281 15.29 1.58 -8.27
C ASN A 281 15.23 0.76 -9.56
N HIS A 282 15.38 -0.55 -9.45
CA HIS A 282 15.21 -1.45 -10.59
C HIS A 282 13.80 -1.35 -11.18
N VAL A 283 13.66 -1.60 -12.48
CA VAL A 283 12.39 -1.49 -13.22
C VAL A 283 11.24 -2.30 -12.59
N SER A 284 11.53 -3.39 -11.86
CA SER A 284 10.54 -4.18 -11.13
C SER A 284 9.76 -3.37 -10.10
N TRP A 285 10.38 -2.36 -9.48
CA TRP A 285 9.70 -1.44 -8.58
C TRP A 285 8.59 -0.63 -9.30
N ALA A 286 8.87 -0.12 -10.48
CA ALA A 286 7.86 0.58 -11.29
C ALA A 286 6.74 -0.39 -11.76
N HIS A 287 7.11 -1.62 -12.14
CA HIS A 287 6.14 -2.66 -12.51
C HIS A 287 5.26 -3.08 -11.33
N MET A 288 5.78 -3.14 -10.11
CA MET A 288 4.99 -3.39 -8.90
C MET A 288 3.84 -2.37 -8.77
N TYR A 289 4.13 -1.06 -8.92
CA TYR A 289 3.08 -0.03 -8.89
C TYR A 289 2.09 -0.18 -10.04
N ARG A 290 2.56 -0.45 -11.26
CA ARG A 290 1.69 -0.68 -12.43
C ARG A 290 0.77 -1.87 -12.19
N MET A 291 1.30 -2.99 -11.70
CA MET A 291 0.50 -4.17 -11.34
C MET A 291 -0.58 -3.83 -10.31
N MET A 292 -0.19 -3.08 -9.27
CA MET A 292 -1.14 -2.65 -8.24
C MET A 292 -2.28 -1.78 -8.83
N PHE A 293 -1.97 -0.82 -9.70
CA PHE A 293 -2.98 0.00 -10.38
C PHE A 293 -3.87 -0.83 -11.31
N VAL A 294 -3.28 -1.69 -12.12
CA VAL A 294 -4.03 -2.55 -13.04
C VAL A 294 -4.96 -3.50 -12.27
N ALA A 295 -4.49 -4.10 -11.19
CA ALA A 295 -5.33 -4.97 -10.36
C ALA A 295 -6.50 -4.20 -9.73
N GLN A 296 -6.26 -2.98 -9.22
CA GLN A 296 -7.30 -2.15 -8.61
C GLN A 296 -8.37 -1.74 -9.63
N ILE A 297 -7.95 -1.30 -10.81
CA ILE A 297 -8.85 -0.91 -11.90
C ILE A 297 -9.58 -2.15 -12.43
N GLY A 298 -8.88 -3.27 -12.63
CA GLY A 298 -9.46 -4.51 -13.13
C GLY A 298 -10.54 -5.07 -12.20
N PHE A 299 -10.32 -5.06 -10.88
CA PHE A 299 -11.38 -5.41 -9.92
C PHE A 299 -12.57 -4.46 -10.02
N ALA A 300 -12.35 -3.15 -10.05
CA ALA A 300 -13.44 -2.19 -10.20
C ALA A 300 -14.25 -2.44 -11.47
N LEU A 301 -13.60 -2.66 -12.61
CA LEU A 301 -14.28 -2.95 -13.88
C LEU A 301 -15.07 -4.27 -13.83
N ALA A 302 -14.50 -5.32 -13.22
CA ALA A 302 -15.16 -6.62 -13.10
C ALA A 302 -16.43 -6.58 -12.23
N TYR A 303 -16.57 -5.58 -11.37
CA TYR A 303 -17.75 -5.41 -10.52
C TYR A 303 -18.71 -4.32 -11.01
N LEU A 304 -18.26 -3.41 -11.87
CA LEU A 304 -19.16 -2.45 -12.52
C LEU A 304 -20.05 -3.08 -13.58
N MET A 305 -19.57 -4.10 -14.29
CA MET A 305 -20.25 -4.80 -15.38
C MET A 305 -20.89 -6.09 -14.87
#